data_0227f9bfbb963605545c134fc33af3df
#
_entry.id   0227f9bfbb963605545c134fc33af3df
#
_cell.length_a   1.000
_cell.length_b   1.000
_cell.length_c   1.000
_cell.angle_alpha   90.00
_cell.angle_beta   90.00
_cell.angle_gamma   90.00
#
_symmetry.space_group_name_H-M   'P 1'
#
loop_
_entity.id
_entity.type
_entity.pdbx_description
1 polymer ?
#
loop_
_entity_poly.entity_id
_entity_poly.type
_entity_poly.pdbx_seq_one_letter_code
_entity_poly.pdbx_strand_id
1 'polypeptide(L)'
;MSDFKGKVAVVTGGANGIGKCIAEEFSKQGALIEVIDKAQGDHYVGDISDKNVLEAFAGYVTGKHGRIDYLINNALPLMKGIDECSYEDFEYALAVGVTAPFYLAKLFAPHFAAGGSIVNISSSRDRMSQPQTESYTAAKGGIAALTHALAVSFSGKVRVNSVSPGWIDTAYKVYEGPDAVQQPAGRVGNPLDIANTVLFLCSEKAGFITGENICVDGGMTRLMIYHGDNGWKLEE
;
A
#
# COMPACT_ATOMS: atom_id res chain seq x y z
N MET A 1 16.44 -13.57 -16.04
CA MET A 1 16.07 -14.42 -14.90
C MET A 1 15.05 -13.67 -14.09
N SER A 2 13.99 -14.33 -13.60
CA SER A 2 12.99 -13.65 -12.77
C SER A 2 13.61 -13.36 -11.40
N ASP A 3 13.64 -12.10 -10.99
CA ASP A 3 14.29 -11.65 -9.76
C ASP A 3 13.59 -12.19 -8.48
N PHE A 4 12.36 -12.76 -8.62
CA PHE A 4 11.50 -13.20 -7.51
C PHE A 4 11.23 -14.71 -7.45
N LYS A 5 11.90 -15.52 -8.27
CA LYS A 5 11.67 -16.97 -8.33
C LYS A 5 11.90 -17.62 -6.95
N GLY A 6 10.85 -18.27 -6.42
CA GLY A 6 10.87 -18.97 -5.13
C GLY A 6 10.91 -18.06 -3.90
N LYS A 7 10.75 -16.74 -4.08
CA LYS A 7 10.57 -15.77 -3.00
C LYS A 7 9.13 -15.81 -2.50
N VAL A 8 8.91 -15.60 -1.22
CA VAL A 8 7.58 -15.56 -0.61
C VAL A 8 7.15 -14.12 -0.40
N ALA A 9 6.06 -13.72 -1.03
CA ALA A 9 5.47 -12.38 -0.89
C ALA A 9 4.09 -12.47 -0.25
N VAL A 10 3.90 -11.71 0.83
CA VAL A 10 2.63 -11.57 1.56
C VAL A 10 1.99 -10.25 1.16
N VAL A 11 0.71 -10.28 0.75
CA VAL A 11 -0.04 -9.09 0.31
C VAL A 11 -1.35 -8.99 1.08
N THR A 12 -1.55 -7.90 1.81
CA THR A 12 -2.85 -7.61 2.44
C THR A 12 -3.76 -6.84 1.48
N GLY A 13 -5.06 -7.16 1.45
CA GLY A 13 -6.00 -6.56 0.51
C GLY A 13 -5.69 -6.92 -0.95
N GLY A 14 -5.30 -8.17 -1.19
CA GLY A 14 -4.84 -8.64 -2.50
C GLY A 14 -5.91 -9.23 -3.40
N ALA A 15 -7.19 -9.24 -2.99
CA ALA A 15 -8.27 -9.79 -3.81
C ALA A 15 -8.63 -8.90 -5.01
N ASN A 16 -8.41 -7.59 -4.91
CA ASN A 16 -8.84 -6.61 -5.91
C ASN A 16 -7.81 -5.49 -6.12
N GLY A 17 -8.01 -4.70 -7.17
CA GLY A 17 -7.34 -3.42 -7.41
C GLY A 17 -5.82 -3.51 -7.42
N ILE A 18 -5.18 -2.58 -6.71
CA ILE A 18 -3.71 -2.45 -6.63
C ILE A 18 -3.08 -3.71 -6.03
N GLY A 19 -3.63 -4.23 -4.93
CA GLY A 19 -3.09 -5.41 -4.25
C GLY A 19 -3.11 -6.66 -5.12
N LYS A 20 -4.20 -6.87 -5.87
CA LYS A 20 -4.31 -7.96 -6.84
C LYS A 20 -3.26 -7.84 -7.94
N CYS A 21 -3.11 -6.66 -8.52
CA CYS A 21 -2.10 -6.41 -9.54
C CYS A 21 -0.68 -6.69 -9.02
N ILE A 22 -0.36 -6.24 -7.80
CA ILE A 22 0.93 -6.52 -7.15
C ILE A 22 1.14 -8.03 -7.02
N ALA A 23 0.16 -8.77 -6.50
CA ALA A 23 0.24 -10.22 -6.33
C ALA A 23 0.46 -10.94 -7.67
N GLU A 24 -0.27 -10.55 -8.72
CA GLU A 24 -0.14 -11.10 -10.07
C GLU A 24 1.24 -10.82 -10.67
N GLU A 25 1.78 -9.61 -10.54
CA GLU A 25 3.09 -9.25 -11.09
C GLU A 25 4.23 -9.99 -10.37
N PHE A 26 4.16 -10.18 -9.06
CA PHE A 26 5.09 -11.05 -8.34
C PHE A 26 4.98 -12.51 -8.82
N SER A 27 3.76 -13.02 -8.95
CA SER A 27 3.50 -14.39 -9.42
C SER A 27 4.06 -14.63 -10.83
N LYS A 28 3.87 -13.69 -11.76
CA LYS A 28 4.45 -13.75 -13.12
C LYS A 28 5.98 -13.86 -13.11
N GLN A 29 6.61 -13.34 -12.06
CA GLN A 29 8.07 -13.42 -11.88
C GLN A 29 8.51 -14.59 -10.99
N GLY A 30 7.59 -15.52 -10.69
CA GLY A 30 7.88 -16.78 -10.03
C GLY A 30 7.90 -16.74 -8.52
N ALA A 31 7.37 -15.69 -7.90
CA ALA A 31 7.18 -15.63 -6.45
C ALA A 31 6.02 -16.53 -5.99
N LEU A 32 6.11 -17.02 -4.76
CA LEU A 32 5.03 -17.68 -4.04
C LEU A 32 4.24 -16.56 -3.31
N ILE A 33 2.93 -16.53 -3.57
CA ILE A 33 2.08 -15.43 -3.09
C ILE A 33 1.14 -15.93 -2.00
N GLU A 34 1.11 -15.22 -0.90
CA GLU A 34 0.10 -15.38 0.15
C GLU A 34 -0.71 -14.08 0.30
N VAL A 35 -1.99 -14.17 0.08
CA VAL A 35 -2.93 -13.05 0.18
C VAL A 35 -3.83 -13.22 1.37
N ILE A 36 -4.06 -12.13 2.12
CA ILE A 36 -5.17 -12.01 3.06
C ILE A 36 -6.09 -10.88 2.63
N ASP A 37 -7.38 -11.17 2.56
CA ASP A 37 -8.42 -10.20 2.23
C ASP A 37 -9.71 -10.57 2.95
N LYS A 38 -10.58 -9.60 3.24
CA LYS A 38 -11.91 -9.86 3.80
C LYS A 38 -12.93 -10.33 2.77
N ALA A 39 -12.66 -10.09 1.47
CA ALA A 39 -13.49 -10.62 0.39
C ALA A 39 -13.38 -12.15 0.32
N GLN A 40 -14.43 -12.80 -0.16
CA GLN A 40 -14.41 -14.25 -0.43
C GLN A 40 -13.56 -14.55 -1.67
N GLY A 41 -12.77 -15.63 -1.64
CA GLY A 41 -11.92 -16.05 -2.77
C GLY A 41 -10.93 -17.16 -2.39
N ASP A 42 -10.10 -17.54 -3.36
CA ASP A 42 -9.04 -18.55 -3.19
C ASP A 42 -7.78 -17.95 -2.51
N HIS A 43 -7.97 -17.35 -1.36
CA HIS A 43 -6.92 -16.77 -0.52
C HIS A 43 -7.32 -16.89 0.95
N TYR A 44 -6.47 -16.47 1.87
CA TYR A 44 -6.82 -16.44 3.28
C TYR A 44 -7.89 -15.36 3.52
N VAL A 45 -9.10 -15.77 3.88
CA VAL A 45 -10.21 -14.85 4.13
C VAL A 45 -10.18 -14.41 5.59
N GLY A 46 -10.06 -13.09 5.82
CA GLY A 46 -10.05 -12.54 7.17
C GLY A 46 -9.95 -11.02 7.20
N ASP A 47 -10.49 -10.42 8.25
CA ASP A 47 -10.37 -8.98 8.49
C ASP A 47 -9.10 -8.70 9.31
N ILE A 48 -8.19 -7.94 8.74
CA ILE A 48 -6.92 -7.62 9.39
C ILE A 48 -7.03 -6.62 10.55
N SER A 49 -8.21 -6.07 10.83
CA SER A 49 -8.46 -5.33 12.06
C SER A 49 -8.51 -6.23 13.31
N ASP A 50 -8.73 -7.53 13.12
CA ASP A 50 -8.76 -8.52 14.20
C ASP A 50 -7.37 -9.12 14.45
N LYS A 51 -6.87 -8.93 15.66
CA LYS A 51 -5.58 -9.44 16.12
C LYS A 51 -5.47 -10.97 15.94
N ASN A 52 -6.52 -11.73 16.27
CA ASN A 52 -6.48 -13.18 16.19
C ASN A 52 -6.37 -13.66 14.73
N VAL A 53 -7.02 -12.95 13.81
CA VAL A 53 -6.91 -13.20 12.36
C VAL A 53 -5.47 -12.97 11.90
N LEU A 54 -4.82 -11.88 12.34
CA LEU A 54 -3.42 -11.60 12.00
C LEU A 54 -2.48 -12.68 12.52
N GLU A 55 -2.65 -13.12 13.77
CA GLU A 55 -1.85 -14.20 14.38
C GLU A 55 -2.04 -15.53 13.65
N ALA A 56 -3.28 -15.90 13.35
CA ALA A 56 -3.60 -17.12 12.63
C ALA A 56 -3.04 -17.09 11.18
N PHE A 57 -3.17 -15.98 10.49
CA PHE A 57 -2.62 -15.80 9.15
C PHE A 57 -1.09 -15.88 9.15
N ALA A 58 -0.42 -15.18 10.06
CA ALA A 58 1.03 -15.24 10.16
C ALA A 58 1.51 -16.66 10.47
N GLY A 59 0.83 -17.38 11.35
CA GLY A 59 1.09 -18.79 11.65
C GLY A 59 0.89 -19.71 10.44
N TYR A 60 -0.17 -19.47 9.66
CA TYR A 60 -0.42 -20.19 8.40
C TYR A 60 0.72 -19.99 7.40
N VAL A 61 1.12 -18.74 7.15
CA VAL A 61 2.19 -18.40 6.19
C VAL A 61 3.53 -19.01 6.63
N THR A 62 3.90 -18.81 7.89
CA THR A 62 5.18 -19.29 8.42
C THR A 62 5.21 -20.83 8.54
N GLY A 63 4.10 -21.46 8.87
CA GLY A 63 3.97 -22.92 8.86
C GLY A 63 4.12 -23.54 7.46
N LYS A 64 3.62 -22.85 6.43
CA LYS A 64 3.67 -23.27 5.03
C LYS A 64 5.04 -23.07 4.37
N HIS A 65 5.70 -21.94 4.65
CA HIS A 65 6.91 -21.52 3.94
C HIS A 65 8.17 -21.43 4.81
N GLY A 66 8.05 -21.44 6.14
CA GLY A 66 9.14 -21.24 7.10
C GLY A 66 9.71 -19.82 7.14
N ARG A 67 9.53 -19.04 6.07
CA ARG A 67 10.05 -17.68 5.91
C ARG A 67 9.14 -16.83 5.03
N ILE A 68 9.36 -15.52 5.07
CA ILE A 68 8.89 -14.59 4.04
C ILE A 68 10.05 -13.75 3.51
N ASP A 69 9.94 -13.27 2.28
CA ASP A 69 10.88 -12.34 1.67
C ASP A 69 10.29 -10.92 1.60
N TYR A 70 8.98 -10.81 1.36
CA TYR A 70 8.32 -9.52 1.18
C TYR A 70 6.99 -9.44 1.92
N LEU A 71 6.72 -8.30 2.55
CA LEU A 71 5.43 -7.96 3.14
C LEU A 71 4.89 -6.68 2.49
N ILE A 72 3.75 -6.78 1.81
CA ILE A 72 3.09 -5.65 1.16
C ILE A 72 1.80 -5.34 1.92
N ASN A 73 1.82 -4.25 2.69
CA ASN A 73 0.68 -3.75 3.42
C ASN A 73 -0.14 -2.83 2.50
N ASN A 74 -1.14 -3.42 1.81
CA ASN A 74 -1.95 -2.71 0.82
C ASN A 74 -3.41 -2.57 1.23
N ALA A 75 -3.92 -3.32 2.19
CA ALA A 75 -5.34 -3.26 2.58
C ALA A 75 -5.82 -1.83 2.80
N LEU A 76 -7.00 -1.53 2.24
CA LEU A 76 -7.56 -0.18 2.23
C LEU A 76 -8.25 0.13 3.56
N PRO A 77 -7.85 1.17 4.30
CA PRO A 77 -8.57 1.61 5.48
C PRO A 77 -9.90 2.28 5.10
N LEU A 78 -10.81 2.35 6.07
CA LEU A 78 -12.09 3.05 5.91
C LEU A 78 -11.86 4.54 5.65
N MET A 79 -12.66 5.13 4.76
CA MET A 79 -12.65 6.56 4.46
C MET A 79 -13.99 7.18 4.82
N LYS A 80 -14.04 7.85 5.97
CA LYS A 80 -15.16 8.66 6.45
C LYS A 80 -14.61 9.94 7.08
N GLY A 81 -15.39 11.00 7.02
CA GLY A 81 -15.04 12.31 7.50
C GLY A 81 -15.79 12.75 8.74
N ILE A 82 -15.56 14.01 9.15
CA ILE A 82 -16.02 14.58 10.42
C ILE A 82 -17.56 14.49 10.61
N ASP A 83 -18.33 14.48 9.51
CA ASP A 83 -19.78 14.47 9.59
C ASP A 83 -20.35 13.08 9.88
N GLU A 84 -19.70 12.00 9.43
CA GLU A 84 -20.25 10.65 9.46
C GLU A 84 -19.37 9.62 10.18
N CYS A 85 -18.12 9.97 10.49
CA CYS A 85 -17.16 9.06 11.08
C CYS A 85 -17.43 8.89 12.58
N SER A 86 -17.89 7.72 13.00
CA SER A 86 -17.98 7.40 14.42
C SER A 86 -16.59 7.18 15.02
N TYR A 87 -16.52 7.12 16.35
CA TYR A 87 -15.29 6.76 17.05
C TYR A 87 -14.80 5.38 16.62
N GLU A 88 -15.69 4.41 16.52
CA GLU A 88 -15.39 3.02 16.12
C GLU A 88 -14.95 2.93 14.65
N ASP A 89 -15.55 3.72 13.76
CA ASP A 89 -15.12 3.84 12.36
C ASP A 89 -13.69 4.36 12.28
N PHE A 90 -13.35 5.36 13.09
CA PHE A 90 -12.00 5.92 13.13
C PHE A 90 -10.98 4.92 13.68
N GLU A 91 -11.33 4.23 14.79
CA GLU A 91 -10.49 3.16 15.34
C GLU A 91 -10.28 2.03 14.31
N TYR A 92 -11.33 1.61 13.61
CA TYR A 92 -11.24 0.61 12.55
C TYR A 92 -10.31 1.05 11.41
N ALA A 93 -10.40 2.31 10.98
CA ALA A 93 -9.51 2.84 9.95
C ALA A 93 -8.03 2.78 10.37
N LEU A 94 -7.74 3.14 11.63
CA LEU A 94 -6.38 3.04 12.18
C LEU A 94 -5.95 1.58 12.39
N ALA A 95 -6.87 0.71 12.82
CA ALA A 95 -6.58 -0.71 12.97
C ALA A 95 -6.13 -1.34 11.66
N VAL A 96 -6.85 -1.09 10.56
CA VAL A 96 -6.51 -1.60 9.22
C VAL A 96 -5.27 -0.90 8.64
N GLY A 97 -5.20 0.44 8.74
CA GLY A 97 -4.19 1.24 8.03
C GLY A 97 -2.84 1.36 8.73
N VAL A 98 -2.78 1.15 10.05
CA VAL A 98 -1.56 1.37 10.85
C VAL A 98 -1.25 0.19 11.76
N THR A 99 -2.24 -0.23 12.59
CA THR A 99 -2.00 -1.26 13.62
C THR A 99 -1.70 -2.62 13.00
N ALA A 100 -2.48 -3.05 12.00
CA ALA A 100 -2.26 -4.31 11.31
C ALA A 100 -0.90 -4.37 10.58
N PRO A 101 -0.49 -3.36 9.79
CA PRO A 101 0.88 -3.29 9.23
C PRO A 101 1.99 -3.41 10.26
N PHE A 102 1.87 -2.68 11.37
CA PHE A 102 2.82 -2.80 12.48
C PHE A 102 2.84 -4.22 13.05
N TYR A 103 1.66 -4.78 13.30
CA TYR A 103 1.58 -6.08 13.97
C TYR A 103 2.05 -7.24 13.06
N LEU A 104 1.73 -7.19 11.77
CA LEU A 104 2.27 -8.15 10.80
C LEU A 104 3.79 -8.04 10.67
N ALA A 105 4.34 -6.82 10.63
CA ALA A 105 5.79 -6.62 10.66
C ALA A 105 6.42 -7.25 11.89
N LYS A 106 5.80 -7.11 13.07
CA LYS A 106 6.24 -7.74 14.33
C LYS A 106 6.15 -9.27 14.28
N LEU A 107 5.04 -9.82 13.81
CA LEU A 107 4.83 -11.28 13.73
C LEU A 107 5.82 -11.93 12.77
N PHE A 108 6.09 -11.28 11.62
CA PHE A 108 7.03 -11.80 10.63
C PHE A 108 8.50 -11.45 10.91
N ALA A 109 8.82 -10.60 11.88
CA ALA A 109 10.19 -10.16 12.19
C ALA A 109 11.20 -11.32 12.30
N PRO A 110 10.91 -12.45 12.99
CA PRO A 110 11.84 -13.58 13.09
C PRO A 110 11.91 -14.44 11.82
N HIS A 111 11.01 -14.23 10.87
CA HIS A 111 10.83 -15.06 9.67
C HIS A 111 11.25 -14.35 8.37
N PHE A 112 11.69 -13.11 8.43
CA PHE A 112 12.21 -12.44 7.23
C PHE A 112 13.52 -13.08 6.77
N ALA A 113 13.58 -13.40 5.48
CA ALA A 113 14.83 -13.77 4.80
C ALA A 113 15.81 -12.58 4.79
N ALA A 114 17.09 -12.86 4.70
CA ALA A 114 18.12 -11.83 4.52
C ALA A 114 17.83 -11.01 3.24
N GLY A 115 17.89 -9.70 3.36
CA GLY A 115 17.55 -8.78 2.26
C GLY A 115 16.05 -8.62 2.00
N GLY A 116 15.20 -9.03 2.94
CA GLY A 116 13.75 -8.86 2.87
C GLY A 116 13.32 -7.40 2.73
N SER A 117 12.08 -7.19 2.31
CA SER A 117 11.52 -5.85 2.16
C SER A 117 10.06 -5.78 2.63
N ILE A 118 9.73 -4.67 3.30
CA ILE A 118 8.35 -4.28 3.59
C ILE A 118 8.01 -3.08 2.71
N VAL A 119 6.87 -3.14 2.01
CA VAL A 119 6.35 -2.00 1.27
C VAL A 119 4.94 -1.68 1.76
N ASN A 120 4.76 -0.48 2.28
CA ASN A 120 3.48 0.02 2.76
C ASN A 120 2.81 0.87 1.67
N ILE A 121 1.55 0.58 1.35
CA ILE A 121 0.79 1.42 0.41
C ILE A 121 0.11 2.53 1.20
N SER A 122 0.71 3.71 1.13
CA SER A 122 0.16 4.95 1.67
C SER A 122 -0.82 5.61 0.66
N SER A 123 -0.75 6.90 0.48
CA SER A 123 -1.53 7.69 -0.49
C SER A 123 -0.92 9.09 -0.58
N SER A 124 -1.17 9.81 -1.67
CA SER A 124 -0.96 11.26 -1.72
C SER A 124 -1.68 12.01 -0.58
N ARG A 125 -2.71 11.38 0.01
CA ARG A 125 -3.43 11.90 1.19
C ARG A 125 -2.65 11.80 2.52
N ASP A 126 -1.43 11.34 2.51
CA ASP A 126 -0.51 11.48 3.65
C ASP A 126 -0.04 12.93 3.85
N ARG A 127 -0.20 13.79 2.83
CA ARG A 127 0.24 15.20 2.78
C ARG A 127 -0.77 16.16 2.14
N MET A 128 -1.85 15.65 1.57
CA MET A 128 -2.94 16.42 0.97
C MET A 128 -4.28 15.85 1.44
N SER A 129 -5.33 16.64 1.44
CA SER A 129 -6.65 16.18 1.88
C SER A 129 -7.75 16.76 1.01
N GLN A 130 -8.88 16.09 1.00
CA GLN A 130 -10.17 16.61 0.60
C GLN A 130 -11.07 16.59 1.84
N PRO A 131 -12.13 17.39 1.89
CA PRO A 131 -13.13 17.30 2.94
C PRO A 131 -13.65 15.86 3.11
N GLN A 132 -14.03 15.49 4.33
CA GLN A 132 -14.65 14.19 4.65
C GLN A 132 -13.75 12.96 4.42
N THR A 133 -12.43 13.11 4.68
CA THR A 133 -11.47 12.01 4.50
C THR A 133 -10.56 11.78 5.71
N GLU A 134 -10.96 12.29 6.89
CA GLU A 134 -10.11 12.38 8.08
C GLU A 134 -9.61 11.01 8.53
N SER A 135 -10.48 9.98 8.59
CA SER A 135 -10.07 8.64 9.01
C SER A 135 -9.03 8.01 8.08
N TYR A 136 -9.22 8.18 6.77
CA TYR A 136 -8.31 7.70 5.75
C TYR A 136 -6.98 8.47 5.76
N THR A 137 -7.06 9.81 5.81
CA THR A 137 -5.87 10.69 5.86
C THR A 137 -5.02 10.39 7.10
N ALA A 138 -5.66 10.23 8.27
CA ALA A 138 -4.96 9.85 9.50
C ALA A 138 -4.24 8.49 9.36
N ALA A 139 -4.92 7.48 8.79
CA ALA A 139 -4.33 6.16 8.56
C ALA A 139 -3.16 6.22 7.56
N LYS A 140 -3.29 6.99 6.47
CA LYS A 140 -2.25 7.09 5.43
C LYS A 140 -1.06 7.96 5.87
N GLY A 141 -1.29 8.99 6.67
CA GLY A 141 -0.22 9.71 7.38
C GLY A 141 0.49 8.82 8.41
N GLY A 142 -0.29 8.07 9.19
CA GLY A 142 0.23 7.13 10.18
C GLY A 142 1.13 6.05 9.60
N ILE A 143 0.72 5.42 8.48
CA ILE A 143 1.55 4.39 7.83
C ILE A 143 2.82 4.97 7.19
N ALA A 144 2.76 6.20 6.66
CA ALA A 144 3.95 6.87 6.15
C ALA A 144 4.97 7.14 7.27
N ALA A 145 4.51 7.60 8.44
CA ALA A 145 5.35 7.78 9.62
C ALA A 145 5.87 6.44 10.17
N LEU A 146 5.03 5.40 10.23
CA LEU A 146 5.43 4.06 10.68
C LEU A 146 6.53 3.47 9.78
N THR A 147 6.55 3.81 8.50
CA THR A 147 7.53 3.31 7.54
C THR A 147 8.97 3.61 7.95
N HIS A 148 9.29 4.87 8.24
CA HIS A 148 10.66 5.22 8.67
C HIS A 148 11.00 4.68 10.06
N ALA A 149 10.02 4.58 10.97
CA ALA A 149 10.24 3.99 12.29
C ALA A 149 10.59 2.49 12.18
N LEU A 150 9.88 1.75 11.34
CA LEU A 150 10.18 0.34 11.07
C LEU A 150 11.52 0.18 10.34
N ALA A 151 11.86 1.08 9.39
CA ALA A 151 13.14 1.04 8.69
C ALA A 151 14.33 1.12 9.66
N VAL A 152 14.23 1.97 10.68
CA VAL A 152 15.25 2.09 11.73
C VAL A 152 15.28 0.85 12.61
N SER A 153 14.12 0.31 13.01
CA SER A 153 14.02 -0.87 13.85
C SER A 153 14.53 -2.15 13.16
N PHE A 154 14.36 -2.25 11.84
CA PHE A 154 14.82 -3.37 11.02
C PHE A 154 16.22 -3.16 10.41
N SER A 155 16.97 -2.15 10.85
CA SER A 155 18.27 -1.77 10.30
C SER A 155 19.19 -2.98 10.05
N GLY A 156 19.74 -3.06 8.84
CA GLY A 156 20.62 -4.14 8.41
C GLY A 156 19.95 -5.49 8.11
N LYS A 157 18.63 -5.61 8.30
CA LYS A 157 17.88 -6.87 8.11
C LYS A 157 16.83 -6.79 7.02
N VAL A 158 15.95 -5.81 7.11
CA VAL A 158 14.80 -5.63 6.20
C VAL A 158 14.72 -4.15 5.82
N ARG A 159 14.56 -3.87 4.53
CA ARG A 159 14.27 -2.52 4.06
C ARG A 159 12.77 -2.23 4.18
N VAL A 160 12.42 -1.05 4.62
CA VAL A 160 11.01 -0.66 4.78
C VAL A 160 10.78 0.66 4.07
N ASN A 161 9.89 0.65 3.08
CA ASN A 161 9.53 1.83 2.31
C ASN A 161 8.01 1.93 2.17
N SER A 162 7.53 3.08 1.75
CA SER A 162 6.13 3.26 1.36
C SER A 162 6.00 3.81 -0.05
N VAL A 163 4.87 3.51 -0.67
CA VAL A 163 4.43 4.09 -1.93
C VAL A 163 3.17 4.88 -1.67
N SER A 164 3.13 6.13 -2.14
CA SER A 164 1.96 7.03 -2.05
C SER A 164 1.35 7.20 -3.44
N PRO A 165 0.33 6.39 -3.79
CA PRO A 165 -0.40 6.55 -5.05
C PRO A 165 -1.17 7.86 -5.09
N GLY A 166 -1.29 8.44 -6.29
CA GLY A 166 -2.27 9.47 -6.61
C GLY A 166 -3.61 8.85 -7.00
N TRP A 167 -4.26 9.43 -8.03
CA TRP A 167 -5.46 8.83 -8.59
C TRP A 167 -5.10 7.62 -9.46
N ILE A 168 -5.47 6.45 -8.99
CA ILE A 168 -5.27 5.16 -9.67
C ILE A 168 -6.63 4.56 -9.99
N ASP A 169 -6.94 4.44 -11.26
CA ASP A 169 -8.15 3.74 -11.70
C ASP A 169 -7.91 2.23 -11.77
N THR A 170 -8.67 1.50 -10.98
CA THR A 170 -8.60 0.03 -10.91
C THR A 170 -9.56 -0.67 -11.88
N ALA A 171 -10.42 0.08 -12.54
CA ALA A 171 -11.40 -0.43 -13.50
C ALA A 171 -10.94 -0.29 -14.96
N TYR A 172 -9.76 0.31 -15.19
CA TYR A 172 -9.17 0.53 -16.52
C TYR A 172 -10.11 1.30 -17.48
N LYS A 173 -10.79 2.31 -16.94
CA LYS A 173 -11.69 3.16 -17.73
C LYS A 173 -10.90 4.07 -18.68
N VAL A 174 -11.53 4.41 -19.78
CA VAL A 174 -11.05 5.49 -20.65
C VAL A 174 -11.57 6.81 -20.10
N TYR A 175 -10.69 7.76 -19.87
CA TYR A 175 -11.00 9.10 -19.41
C TYR A 175 -10.81 10.09 -20.55
N GLU A 176 -11.65 11.13 -20.59
CA GLU A 176 -11.62 12.19 -21.58
C GLU A 176 -11.61 13.56 -20.89
N GLY A 177 -11.28 14.59 -21.65
CA GLY A 177 -11.29 15.98 -21.17
C GLY A 177 -10.32 16.21 -19.99
N PRO A 178 -10.70 17.06 -19.03
CA PRO A 178 -9.83 17.40 -17.89
C PRO A 178 -9.39 16.21 -17.06
N ASP A 179 -10.25 15.21 -16.86
CA ASP A 179 -9.94 14.01 -16.07
C ASP A 179 -8.79 13.20 -16.69
N ALA A 180 -8.68 13.19 -18.03
CA ALA A 180 -7.62 12.48 -18.73
C ALA A 180 -6.24 13.13 -18.55
N VAL A 181 -6.18 14.45 -18.38
CA VAL A 181 -4.93 15.22 -18.49
C VAL A 181 -4.57 16.05 -17.25
N GLN A 182 -5.36 15.97 -16.17
CA GLN A 182 -5.13 16.79 -14.98
C GLN A 182 -3.81 16.50 -14.25
N GLN A 183 -3.26 15.29 -14.39
CA GLN A 183 -1.94 14.98 -13.85
C GLN A 183 -0.87 15.41 -14.86
N PRO A 184 0.29 15.94 -14.40
CA PRO A 184 1.41 16.28 -15.29
C PRO A 184 1.89 15.12 -16.17
N ALA A 185 1.70 13.88 -15.75
CA ALA A 185 1.98 12.70 -16.59
C ALA A 185 1.03 12.50 -17.77
N GLY A 186 -0.02 13.34 -17.91
CA GLY A 186 -0.98 13.35 -19.02
C GLY A 186 -1.93 12.16 -19.07
N ARG A 187 -2.12 11.47 -17.95
CA ARG A 187 -3.07 10.35 -17.82
C ARG A 187 -3.41 10.02 -16.37
N VAL A 188 -4.53 9.37 -16.18
CA VAL A 188 -4.84 8.70 -14.89
C VAL A 188 -3.91 7.51 -14.71
N GLY A 189 -3.48 7.26 -13.47
CA GLY A 189 -2.66 6.09 -13.13
C GLY A 189 -3.47 4.79 -13.17
N ASN A 190 -2.79 3.67 -13.25
CA ASN A 190 -3.39 2.33 -13.15
C ASN A 190 -2.64 1.46 -12.14
N PRO A 191 -3.17 0.30 -11.74
CA PRO A 191 -2.55 -0.56 -10.74
C PRO A 191 -1.12 -0.98 -11.08
N LEU A 192 -0.78 -1.13 -12.36
CA LEU A 192 0.56 -1.54 -12.79
C LEU A 192 1.62 -0.45 -12.50
N ASP A 193 1.25 0.83 -12.51
CA ASP A 193 2.16 1.92 -12.12
C ASP A 193 2.65 1.74 -10.68
N ILE A 194 1.76 1.29 -9.79
CA ILE A 194 2.07 1.03 -8.40
C ILE A 194 2.83 -0.29 -8.25
N ALA A 195 2.36 -1.36 -8.91
CA ALA A 195 2.98 -2.68 -8.85
C ALA A 195 4.44 -2.63 -9.29
N ASN A 196 4.77 -1.93 -10.38
CA ASN A 196 6.14 -1.77 -10.85
C ASN A 196 7.04 -1.10 -9.81
N THR A 197 6.55 -0.09 -9.11
CA THR A 197 7.31 0.58 -8.04
C THR A 197 7.51 -0.35 -6.85
N VAL A 198 6.48 -1.12 -6.46
CA VAL A 198 6.58 -2.12 -5.37
C VAL A 198 7.61 -3.19 -5.71
N LEU A 199 7.57 -3.75 -6.92
CA LEU A 199 8.54 -4.75 -7.35
C LEU A 199 9.96 -4.17 -7.36
N PHE A 200 10.14 -2.94 -7.86
CA PHE A 200 11.43 -2.26 -7.79
C PHE A 200 11.94 -2.15 -6.35
N LEU A 201 11.10 -1.68 -5.42
CA LEU A 201 11.46 -1.53 -4.00
C LEU A 201 11.78 -2.88 -3.32
N CYS A 202 11.17 -3.96 -3.77
CA CYS A 202 11.47 -5.31 -3.29
C CYS A 202 12.73 -5.93 -3.92
N SER A 203 13.19 -5.41 -5.07
CA SER A 203 14.36 -5.93 -5.76
C SER A 203 15.69 -5.49 -5.13
N GLU A 204 16.78 -6.17 -5.49
CA GLU A 204 18.14 -5.79 -5.10
C GLU A 204 18.57 -4.41 -5.65
N LYS A 205 17.95 -3.94 -6.74
CA LYS A 205 18.20 -2.62 -7.33
C LYS A 205 17.87 -1.47 -6.38
N ALA A 206 16.95 -1.69 -5.44
CA ALA A 206 16.60 -0.74 -4.38
C ALA A 206 17.39 -0.98 -3.08
N GLY A 207 18.51 -1.67 -3.11
CA GLY A 207 19.27 -2.11 -1.93
C GLY A 207 19.71 -0.99 -0.98
N PHE A 208 19.77 0.25 -1.44
CA PHE A 208 20.13 1.43 -0.61
C PHE A 208 18.95 2.38 -0.36
N ILE A 209 17.71 1.93 -0.63
CA ILE A 209 16.49 2.70 -0.38
C ILE A 209 15.77 2.07 0.80
N THR A 210 15.68 2.80 1.92
CA THR A 210 14.90 2.41 3.10
C THR A 210 14.46 3.64 3.88
N GLY A 211 13.28 3.59 4.48
CA GLY A 211 12.67 4.70 5.23
C GLY A 211 11.96 5.73 4.35
N GLU A 212 11.93 5.52 3.04
CA GLU A 212 11.40 6.49 2.08
C GLU A 212 9.90 6.29 1.80
N ASN A 213 9.24 7.40 1.46
CA ASN A 213 7.87 7.43 0.98
C ASN A 213 7.85 7.98 -0.46
N ILE A 214 7.67 7.10 -1.43
CA ILE A 214 7.76 7.41 -2.85
C ILE A 214 6.36 7.75 -3.39
N CYS A 215 6.18 9.00 -3.85
CA CYS A 215 4.97 9.40 -4.58
C CYS A 215 4.94 8.79 -5.98
N VAL A 216 3.82 8.13 -6.30
CA VAL A 216 3.51 7.61 -7.64
C VAL A 216 2.13 8.14 -8.03
N ASP A 217 2.07 9.39 -8.40
CA ASP A 217 0.85 10.18 -8.52
C ASP A 217 0.74 10.96 -9.85
N GLY A 218 1.61 10.65 -10.81
CA GLY A 218 1.68 11.36 -12.07
C GLY A 218 2.08 12.83 -11.95
N GLY A 219 2.65 13.24 -10.82
CA GLY A 219 3.03 14.62 -10.52
C GLY A 219 1.92 15.48 -9.90
N MET A 220 0.77 14.90 -9.56
CA MET A 220 -0.38 15.62 -9.01
C MET A 220 -0.01 16.46 -7.77
N THR A 221 0.75 15.90 -6.81
CA THR A 221 1.16 16.62 -5.60
C THR A 221 2.26 17.69 -5.83
N ARG A 222 2.74 17.84 -7.07
CA ARG A 222 3.75 18.83 -7.46
C ARG A 222 3.18 19.97 -8.30
N LEU A 223 1.96 19.80 -8.83
CA LEU A 223 1.30 20.80 -9.65
C LEU A 223 0.73 21.90 -8.74
N MET A 224 1.23 23.12 -8.93
CA MET A 224 0.68 24.31 -8.28
C MET A 224 -0.35 24.93 -9.21
N ILE A 225 -1.56 25.16 -8.73
CA ILE A 225 -2.68 25.74 -9.47
C ILE A 225 -3.20 26.95 -8.70
N TYR A 226 -3.37 28.09 -9.38
CA TYR A 226 -4.05 29.26 -8.86
C TYR A 226 -5.46 29.39 -9.42
N HIS A 227 -6.31 30.17 -8.76
CA HIS A 227 -7.65 30.46 -9.25
C HIS A 227 -7.60 31.03 -10.66
N GLY A 228 -8.29 30.38 -11.60
CA GLY A 228 -8.33 30.73 -13.01
C GLY A 228 -7.34 29.97 -13.90
N ASP A 229 -6.32 29.33 -13.33
CA ASP A 229 -5.37 28.52 -14.10
C ASP A 229 -6.07 27.27 -14.65
N ASN A 230 -5.77 26.92 -15.92
CA ASN A 230 -6.31 25.73 -16.57
C ASN A 230 -7.85 25.60 -16.48
N GLY A 231 -8.55 26.75 -16.33
CA GLY A 231 -10.01 26.79 -16.16
C GLY A 231 -10.49 26.41 -14.74
N TRP A 232 -9.58 26.18 -13.78
CA TRP A 232 -9.97 25.92 -12.40
C TRP A 232 -10.54 27.16 -11.74
N LYS A 233 -11.67 27.01 -11.07
CA LYS A 233 -12.33 28.06 -10.28
C LYS A 233 -12.74 27.49 -8.94
N LEU A 234 -12.49 28.27 -7.88
CA LEU A 234 -13.13 28.03 -6.59
C LEU A 234 -14.57 28.58 -6.68
N GLU A 235 -15.55 27.72 -6.51
CA GLU A 235 -16.95 28.13 -6.38
C GLU A 235 -17.18 28.70 -4.98
N GLU A 236 -17.94 29.83 -4.87
CA GLU A 236 -18.29 30.48 -3.60
C GLU A 236 -19.38 29.69 -2.86
#